data_48a7221e673cb992ed46415d5f90d161
#
_entry.id   48a7221e673cb992ed46415d5f90d161
#
_cell.length_a   1.000
_cell.length_b   1.000
_cell.length_c   1.000
_cell.angle_alpha   90.00
_cell.angle_beta   90.00
_cell.angle_gamma   90.00
#
_symmetry.space_group_name_H-M   'P 1'
#
loop_
_entity.id
_entity.type
_entity.pdbx_description
1 polymer ?
#
loop_
_entity_poly.entity_id
_entity_poly.type
_entity_poly.pdbx_seq_one_letter_code
_entity_poly.pdbx_strand_id
1 'polypeptide(L)'
;MSYSGIFAILLPYMAFAFLGGATNRLGITRGRPEKLILKFYINVLVPVLIVNYVVGNDALKDIGNVIAAPLVGFYGIVIGYIVSLATVKYFGIREKASAASFAFTVGIYNYGFISIPLTEHILGKSAVGLLLVHNIGIDTAYWSVGIGMLTGFSIKNMKALLKNPPLIAIFASLAVNFAIGGDVIPEWARKIMHPVVVAAIPIGIFVSGATLAENASALIKKGGWLVSFGAVLLRMFVIPALMVLTVMILPVSHELKMITAVQASMPAGMLSIVIVKYFGGDVETAAQTIFTTTIAGMFTIPLWIAFFMRVLS
;
A
#
# COMPACT_ATOMS: atom_id res chain seq x y z
N MET A 1 14.67 -7.51 15.64
CA MET A 1 13.79 -6.61 16.44
C MET A 1 12.77 -7.43 17.20
N SER A 2 12.39 -7.01 18.42
CA SER A 2 11.32 -7.67 19.18
C SER A 2 9.92 -7.22 18.73
N TYR A 3 8.91 -8.03 19.01
CA TYR A 3 7.50 -7.66 18.77
C TYR A 3 7.13 -6.29 19.38
N SER A 4 7.51 -6.08 20.64
CA SER A 4 7.25 -4.81 21.36
C SER A 4 7.95 -3.61 20.72
N GLY A 5 9.17 -3.79 20.18
CA GLY A 5 9.88 -2.75 19.47
C GLY A 5 9.17 -2.33 18.19
N ILE A 6 8.70 -3.28 17.39
CA ILE A 6 7.95 -2.99 16.16
C ILE A 6 6.60 -2.35 16.47
N PHE A 7 5.92 -2.82 17.53
CA PHE A 7 4.67 -2.23 17.97
C PHE A 7 4.85 -0.76 18.40
N ALA A 8 5.92 -0.44 19.13
CA ALA A 8 6.25 0.93 19.53
C ALA A 8 6.50 1.86 18.33
N ILE A 9 7.09 1.34 17.24
CA ILE A 9 7.27 2.10 16.00
C ILE A 9 5.91 2.43 15.33
N LEU A 10 4.95 1.52 15.41
CA LEU A 10 3.63 1.71 14.81
C LEU A 10 2.75 2.68 15.61
N LEU A 11 3.00 2.85 16.89
CA LEU A 11 2.14 3.61 17.82
C LEU A 11 1.92 5.07 17.37
N PRO A 12 2.95 5.86 16.98
CA PRO A 12 2.75 7.20 16.46
C PRO A 12 1.89 7.23 15.19
N TYR A 13 2.06 6.27 14.29
CA TYR A 13 1.28 6.18 13.06
C TYR A 13 -0.18 5.86 13.36
N MET A 14 -0.44 4.97 14.33
CA MET A 14 -1.80 4.71 14.81
C MET A 14 -2.44 5.97 15.43
N ALA A 15 -1.67 6.78 16.16
CA ALA A 15 -2.15 8.04 16.73
C ALA A 15 -2.53 9.04 15.62
N PHE A 16 -1.73 9.18 14.55
CA PHE A 16 -2.07 10.02 13.39
C PHE A 16 -3.32 9.53 12.66
N ALA A 17 -3.47 8.22 12.47
CA ALA A 17 -4.69 7.65 11.88
C ALA A 17 -5.92 7.93 12.76
N PHE A 18 -5.79 7.76 14.07
CA PHE A 18 -6.85 8.07 15.03
C PHE A 18 -7.23 9.55 15.00
N LEU A 19 -6.26 10.47 14.99
CA LEU A 19 -6.49 11.91 14.88
C LEU A 19 -7.23 12.26 13.58
N GLY A 20 -6.84 11.67 12.44
CA GLY A 20 -7.55 11.82 11.16
C GLY A 20 -9.00 11.36 11.26
N GLY A 21 -9.24 10.19 11.87
CA GLY A 21 -10.58 9.68 12.13
C GLY A 21 -11.40 10.57 13.07
N ALA A 22 -10.81 11.06 14.14
CA ALA A 22 -11.47 11.94 15.10
C ALA A 22 -11.88 13.28 14.46
N THR A 23 -10.98 13.93 13.71
CA THR A 23 -11.29 15.19 13.00
C THR A 23 -12.34 15.02 11.92
N ASN A 24 -12.40 13.86 11.27
CA ASN A 24 -13.48 13.54 10.32
C ASN A 24 -14.82 13.37 11.05
N ARG A 25 -14.86 12.67 12.18
CA ARG A 25 -16.07 12.52 13.02
C ARG A 25 -16.58 13.85 13.58
N LEU A 26 -15.68 14.76 13.92
CA LEU A 26 -16.01 16.13 14.36
C LEU A 26 -16.44 17.04 13.20
N GLY A 27 -16.43 16.57 11.96
CA GLY A 27 -16.81 17.34 10.77
C GLY A 27 -15.74 18.27 10.22
N ILE A 28 -14.56 18.34 10.84
CA ILE A 28 -13.47 19.27 10.47
C ILE A 28 -12.88 18.89 9.10
N THR A 29 -12.60 17.60 8.89
CA THR A 29 -12.00 17.11 7.64
C THR A 29 -12.99 16.40 6.72
N ARG A 30 -14.26 16.32 7.08
CA ARG A 30 -15.26 15.54 6.35
C ARG A 30 -15.57 16.15 4.97
N GLY A 31 -15.59 15.28 3.95
CA GLY A 31 -16.05 15.62 2.61
C GLY A 31 -15.03 16.40 1.77
N ARG A 32 -15.26 17.69 1.47
CA ARG A 32 -14.41 18.51 0.59
C ARG A 32 -12.97 18.71 1.11
N PRO A 33 -12.75 19.01 2.40
CA PRO A 33 -11.39 19.16 2.94
C PRO A 33 -10.55 17.88 2.80
N GLU A 34 -11.12 16.70 3.14
CA GLU A 34 -10.42 15.41 2.98
C GLU A 34 -9.97 15.18 1.53
N LYS A 35 -10.88 15.40 0.56
CA LYS A 35 -10.56 15.24 -0.87
C LYS A 35 -9.45 16.18 -1.34
N LEU A 36 -9.40 17.40 -0.84
CA LEU A 36 -8.36 18.37 -1.17
C LEU A 36 -7.01 17.95 -0.60
N ILE A 37 -6.97 17.51 0.66
CA ILE A 37 -5.75 17.01 1.31
C ILE A 37 -5.25 15.76 0.57
N LEU A 38 -6.13 14.81 0.26
CA LEU A 38 -5.79 13.60 -0.49
C LEU A 38 -5.24 13.94 -1.90
N LYS A 39 -5.88 14.88 -2.60
CA LYS A 39 -5.40 15.34 -3.91
C LYS A 39 -4.03 15.98 -3.83
N PHE A 40 -3.79 16.84 -2.84
CA PHE A 40 -2.50 17.47 -2.59
C PHE A 40 -1.44 16.42 -2.24
N TYR A 41 -1.80 15.46 -1.38
CA TYR A 41 -0.93 14.35 -1.00
C TYR A 41 -0.45 13.57 -2.23
N ILE A 42 -1.37 13.09 -3.07
CA ILE A 42 -1.03 12.26 -4.24
C ILE A 42 -0.28 13.04 -5.32
N ASN A 43 -0.65 14.32 -5.55
CA ASN A 43 -0.09 15.07 -6.68
C ASN A 43 1.18 15.86 -6.34
N VAL A 44 1.46 16.09 -5.06
CA VAL A 44 2.61 16.90 -4.63
C VAL A 44 3.49 16.16 -3.63
N LEU A 45 2.94 15.72 -2.50
CA LEU A 45 3.77 15.15 -1.42
C LEU A 45 4.41 13.83 -1.82
N VAL A 46 3.65 12.92 -2.44
CA VAL A 46 4.17 11.61 -2.89
C VAL A 46 5.22 11.76 -3.99
N PRO A 47 5.03 12.55 -5.06
CA PRO A 47 6.09 12.82 -6.03
C PRO A 47 7.39 13.37 -5.42
N VAL A 48 7.31 14.33 -4.50
CA VAL A 48 8.51 14.88 -3.83
C VAL A 48 9.21 13.79 -2.99
N LEU A 49 8.42 12.98 -2.26
CA LEU A 49 8.94 11.84 -1.50
C LEU A 49 9.66 10.84 -2.42
N ILE A 50 9.06 10.52 -3.57
CA ILE A 50 9.66 9.60 -4.55
C ILE A 50 10.99 10.13 -5.05
N VAL A 51 11.06 11.39 -5.50
CA VAL A 51 12.30 12.01 -5.96
C VAL A 51 13.38 11.92 -4.88
N ASN A 52 13.03 12.19 -3.62
CA ASN A 52 13.99 12.17 -2.50
C ASN A 52 14.58 10.78 -2.20
N TYR A 53 13.79 9.71 -2.37
CA TYR A 53 14.25 8.36 -2.06
C TYR A 53 14.83 7.61 -3.28
N VAL A 54 14.49 8.01 -4.49
CA VAL A 54 14.91 7.32 -5.73
C VAL A 54 16.15 7.93 -6.35
N VAL A 55 16.24 9.27 -6.43
CA VAL A 55 17.41 9.93 -7.05
C VAL A 55 18.64 9.84 -6.15
N GLY A 56 19.70 9.24 -6.66
CA GLY A 56 20.95 9.00 -5.93
C GLY A 56 20.90 7.81 -4.99
N ASN A 57 19.97 6.90 -5.18
CA ASN A 57 19.85 5.71 -4.35
C ASN A 57 20.73 4.58 -4.88
N ASP A 58 21.68 4.13 -4.06
CA ASP A 58 22.66 3.10 -4.44
C ASP A 58 22.04 1.72 -4.64
N ALA A 59 20.96 1.37 -3.92
CA ALA A 59 20.25 0.10 -4.11
C ALA A 59 19.65 -0.03 -5.51
N LEU A 60 19.41 1.09 -6.21
CA LEU A 60 18.85 1.12 -7.56
C LEU A 60 19.92 1.12 -8.67
N LYS A 61 21.20 1.04 -8.32
CA LYS A 61 22.28 0.78 -9.28
C LYS A 61 22.29 -0.67 -9.77
N ASP A 62 21.75 -1.57 -8.97
CA ASP A 62 21.54 -2.97 -9.36
C ASP A 62 20.32 -3.10 -10.27
N ILE A 63 20.57 -3.27 -11.58
CA ILE A 63 19.53 -3.45 -12.59
C ILE A 63 18.66 -4.68 -12.29
N GLY A 64 19.24 -5.74 -11.71
CA GLY A 64 18.50 -6.93 -11.30
C GLY A 64 17.39 -6.58 -10.31
N ASN A 65 17.69 -5.77 -9.31
CA ASN A 65 16.69 -5.26 -8.35
C ASN A 65 15.63 -4.38 -9.01
N VAL A 66 16.01 -3.49 -9.93
CA VAL A 66 15.08 -2.57 -10.62
C VAL A 66 14.09 -3.32 -11.51
N ILE A 67 14.50 -4.44 -12.08
CA ILE A 67 13.61 -5.30 -12.91
C ILE A 67 12.79 -6.25 -12.02
N ALA A 68 13.42 -6.89 -11.04
CA ALA A 68 12.75 -7.88 -10.20
C ALA A 68 11.69 -7.26 -9.27
N ALA A 69 11.96 -6.08 -8.72
CA ALA A 69 11.07 -5.46 -7.75
C ALA A 69 9.64 -5.21 -8.29
N PRO A 70 9.43 -4.60 -9.47
CA PRO A 70 8.08 -4.46 -10.05
C PRO A 70 7.41 -5.80 -10.34
N LEU A 71 8.15 -6.81 -10.79
CA LEU A 71 7.59 -8.14 -11.06
C LEU A 71 7.07 -8.79 -9.77
N VAL A 72 7.84 -8.69 -8.68
CA VAL A 72 7.42 -9.19 -7.37
C VAL A 72 6.22 -8.41 -6.84
N GLY A 73 6.20 -7.08 -6.99
CA GLY A 73 5.06 -6.24 -6.61
C GLY A 73 3.79 -6.58 -7.38
N PHE A 74 3.89 -6.77 -8.69
CA PHE A 74 2.80 -7.21 -9.55
C PHE A 74 2.25 -8.57 -9.11
N TYR A 75 3.15 -9.54 -8.93
CA TYR A 75 2.80 -10.88 -8.45
C TYR A 75 2.05 -10.83 -7.12
N GLY A 76 2.53 -10.04 -6.15
CA GLY A 76 1.91 -9.94 -4.82
C GLY A 76 0.45 -9.49 -4.86
N ILE A 77 0.10 -8.60 -5.76
CA ILE A 77 -1.29 -8.16 -5.97
C ILE A 77 -2.10 -9.23 -6.71
N VAL A 78 -1.56 -9.79 -7.79
CA VAL A 78 -2.27 -10.78 -8.61
C VAL A 78 -2.58 -12.05 -7.83
N ILE A 79 -1.63 -12.57 -7.03
CA ILE A 79 -1.89 -13.74 -6.19
C ILE A 79 -2.96 -13.44 -5.14
N GLY A 80 -2.96 -12.23 -4.58
CA GLY A 80 -4.01 -11.77 -3.67
C GLY A 80 -5.39 -11.78 -4.32
N TYR A 81 -5.50 -11.32 -5.57
CA TYR A 81 -6.76 -11.38 -6.33
C TYR A 81 -7.21 -12.81 -6.62
N ILE A 82 -6.30 -13.65 -7.11
CA ILE A 82 -6.61 -15.05 -7.45
C ILE A 82 -7.12 -15.80 -6.23
N VAL A 83 -6.37 -15.74 -5.11
CA VAL A 83 -6.73 -16.43 -3.87
C VAL A 83 -8.08 -15.94 -3.34
N SER A 84 -8.29 -14.62 -3.36
CA SER A 84 -9.55 -14.04 -2.89
C SER A 84 -10.74 -14.45 -3.74
N LEU A 85 -10.64 -14.39 -5.08
CA LEU A 85 -11.71 -14.83 -5.98
C LEU A 85 -12.00 -16.32 -5.87
N ALA A 86 -10.96 -17.15 -5.73
CA ALA A 86 -11.13 -18.61 -5.60
C ALA A 86 -11.85 -18.99 -4.31
N THR A 87 -11.71 -18.19 -3.25
CA THR A 87 -12.22 -18.52 -1.91
C THR A 87 -13.44 -17.71 -1.48
N VAL A 88 -13.77 -16.63 -2.19
CA VAL A 88 -14.80 -15.64 -1.78
C VAL A 88 -16.16 -16.24 -1.42
N LYS A 89 -16.60 -17.27 -2.16
CA LYS A 89 -17.88 -17.96 -1.89
C LYS A 89 -17.93 -18.71 -0.55
N TYR A 90 -16.78 -19.12 -0.02
CA TYR A 90 -16.72 -19.78 1.31
C TYR A 90 -16.97 -18.78 2.44
N PHE A 91 -16.86 -17.48 2.17
CA PHE A 91 -17.17 -16.40 3.11
C PHE A 91 -18.59 -15.84 2.94
N GLY A 92 -19.47 -16.55 2.25
CA GLY A 92 -20.87 -16.18 2.08
C GLY A 92 -21.14 -15.10 1.03
N ILE A 93 -20.11 -14.66 0.29
CA ILE A 93 -20.23 -13.64 -0.75
C ILE A 93 -20.59 -14.32 -2.08
N ARG A 94 -21.84 -14.12 -2.53
CA ARG A 94 -22.37 -14.74 -3.76
C ARG A 94 -22.62 -13.73 -4.89
N GLU A 95 -22.84 -12.48 -4.54
CA GLU A 95 -23.06 -11.42 -5.51
C GLU A 95 -21.76 -11.05 -6.21
N LYS A 96 -21.79 -10.93 -7.55
CA LYS A 96 -20.62 -10.69 -8.39
C LYS A 96 -19.91 -9.36 -8.04
N ALA A 97 -20.69 -8.30 -7.79
CA ALA A 97 -20.13 -6.99 -7.45
C ALA A 97 -19.41 -7.04 -6.08
N SER A 98 -20.02 -7.68 -5.08
CA SER A 98 -19.42 -7.85 -3.75
C SER A 98 -18.19 -8.74 -3.80
N ALA A 99 -18.22 -9.83 -4.60
CA ALA A 99 -17.07 -10.71 -4.79
C ALA A 99 -15.88 -10.00 -5.45
N ALA A 100 -16.14 -9.20 -6.49
CA ALA A 100 -15.11 -8.40 -7.13
C ALA A 100 -14.53 -7.33 -6.19
N SER A 101 -15.39 -6.64 -5.42
CA SER A 101 -14.98 -5.63 -4.44
C SER A 101 -14.18 -6.24 -3.29
N PHE A 102 -14.58 -7.41 -2.79
CA PHE A 102 -13.84 -8.15 -1.77
C PHE A 102 -12.46 -8.53 -2.28
N ALA A 103 -12.38 -9.19 -3.44
CA ALA A 103 -11.12 -9.65 -4.00
C ALA A 103 -10.19 -8.48 -4.32
N PHE A 104 -10.71 -7.39 -4.89
CA PHE A 104 -9.97 -6.16 -5.14
C PHE A 104 -9.37 -5.59 -3.86
N THR A 105 -10.18 -5.47 -2.80
CA THR A 105 -9.76 -4.84 -1.55
C THR A 105 -8.81 -5.74 -0.73
N VAL A 106 -9.05 -7.05 -0.69
CA VAL A 106 -8.16 -8.01 -0.03
C VAL A 106 -6.82 -8.13 -0.76
N GLY A 107 -6.84 -8.10 -2.10
CA GLY A 107 -5.62 -8.23 -2.91
C GLY A 107 -4.69 -7.02 -2.81
N ILE A 108 -5.24 -5.81 -2.69
CA ILE A 108 -4.45 -4.58 -2.55
C ILE A 108 -4.13 -4.33 -1.08
N TYR A 109 -2.86 -4.23 -0.77
CA TYR A 109 -2.39 -3.89 0.57
C TYR A 109 -1.99 -2.40 0.70
N ASN A 110 -1.79 -1.95 1.93
CA ASN A 110 -1.39 -0.57 2.23
C ASN A 110 0.11 -0.38 1.94
N TYR A 111 0.45 -0.33 0.64
CA TYR A 111 1.83 -0.28 0.14
C TYR A 111 2.51 1.10 0.26
N GLY A 112 1.78 2.12 0.69
CA GLY A 112 2.30 3.49 0.79
C GLY A 112 2.34 4.03 2.22
N PHE A 113 1.18 4.14 2.87
CA PHE A 113 1.06 4.93 4.10
C PHE A 113 1.78 4.33 5.31
N ILE A 114 1.73 3.01 5.48
CA ILE A 114 2.37 2.33 6.62
C ILE A 114 3.69 1.70 6.21
N SER A 115 3.76 1.13 5.01
CA SER A 115 4.93 0.37 4.55
C SER A 115 6.17 1.24 4.36
N ILE A 116 6.04 2.47 3.82
CA ILE A 116 7.18 3.38 3.61
C ILE A 116 7.90 3.69 4.92
N PRO A 117 7.25 4.27 5.95
CA PRO A 117 7.94 4.59 7.19
C PRO A 117 8.45 3.37 7.94
N LEU A 118 7.74 2.26 7.85
CA LEU A 118 8.16 1.02 8.49
C LEU A 118 9.40 0.43 7.81
N THR A 119 9.45 0.47 6.47
CA THR A 119 10.64 0.06 5.70
C THR A 119 11.83 0.97 6.02
N GLU A 120 11.64 2.28 6.07
CA GLU A 120 12.70 3.22 6.41
C GLU A 120 13.28 2.94 7.80
N HIS A 121 12.41 2.67 8.77
CA HIS A 121 12.83 2.40 10.13
C HIS A 121 13.55 1.06 10.31
N ILE A 122 13.12 0.02 9.59
CA ILE A 122 13.64 -1.34 9.73
C ILE A 122 14.86 -1.59 8.84
N LEU A 123 14.83 -1.11 7.61
CA LEU A 123 15.81 -1.42 6.55
C LEU A 123 16.63 -0.21 6.11
N GLY A 124 16.26 0.99 6.54
CA GLY A 124 16.93 2.24 6.19
C GLY A 124 16.41 2.91 4.91
N LYS A 125 16.93 4.11 4.63
CA LYS A 125 16.47 4.96 3.52
C LYS A 125 16.67 4.35 2.14
N SER A 126 17.76 3.60 1.96
CA SER A 126 18.07 2.94 0.68
C SER A 126 16.96 1.97 0.27
N ALA A 127 16.49 1.16 1.21
CA ALA A 127 15.41 0.20 0.97
C ALA A 127 14.08 0.86 0.55
N VAL A 128 13.82 2.10 0.97
CA VAL A 128 12.61 2.83 0.55
C VAL A 128 12.60 3.09 -0.96
N GLY A 129 13.75 3.42 -1.55
CA GLY A 129 13.85 3.58 -3.00
C GLY A 129 13.47 2.30 -3.76
N LEU A 130 13.99 1.16 -3.34
CA LEU A 130 13.63 -0.14 -3.92
C LEU A 130 12.17 -0.52 -3.66
N LEU A 131 11.62 -0.20 -2.49
CA LEU A 131 10.19 -0.35 -2.19
C LEU A 131 9.33 0.49 -3.15
N LEU A 132 9.71 1.72 -3.46
CA LEU A 132 8.98 2.56 -4.40
C LEU A 132 9.02 2.00 -5.83
N VAL A 133 10.14 1.42 -6.25
CA VAL A 133 10.24 0.68 -7.52
C VAL A 133 9.36 -0.58 -7.52
N HIS A 134 9.34 -1.32 -6.42
CA HIS A 134 8.41 -2.44 -6.23
C HIS A 134 6.95 -2.00 -6.38
N ASN A 135 6.59 -0.81 -5.92
CA ASN A 135 5.25 -0.26 -6.03
C ASN A 135 4.81 0.02 -7.48
N ILE A 136 5.74 0.17 -8.44
CA ILE A 136 5.39 0.23 -9.88
C ILE A 136 4.61 -1.02 -10.30
N GLY A 137 5.06 -2.18 -9.85
CA GLY A 137 4.37 -3.44 -10.12
C GLY A 137 2.98 -3.50 -9.48
N ILE A 138 2.87 -3.01 -8.25
CA ILE A 138 1.58 -2.91 -7.55
C ILE A 138 0.61 -2.03 -8.31
N ASP A 139 1.04 -0.81 -8.68
CA ASP A 139 0.21 0.13 -9.45
C ASP A 139 -0.17 -0.47 -10.81
N THR A 140 0.75 -1.17 -11.47
CA THR A 140 0.48 -1.85 -12.75
C THR A 140 -0.60 -2.93 -12.58
N ALA A 141 -0.49 -3.80 -11.57
CA ALA A 141 -1.50 -4.82 -11.28
C ALA A 141 -2.84 -4.21 -10.87
N TYR A 142 -2.80 -3.14 -10.08
CA TYR A 142 -3.96 -2.40 -9.64
C TYR A 142 -4.79 -1.82 -10.79
N TRP A 143 -4.13 -1.06 -11.70
CA TRP A 143 -4.79 -0.39 -12.82
C TRP A 143 -5.13 -1.33 -13.99
N SER A 144 -4.47 -2.47 -14.12
CA SER A 144 -4.76 -3.48 -15.15
C SER A 144 -5.72 -4.55 -14.65
N VAL A 145 -5.23 -5.47 -13.83
CA VAL A 145 -6.00 -6.63 -13.35
C VAL A 145 -7.08 -6.22 -12.37
N GLY A 146 -6.74 -5.36 -11.39
CA GLY A 146 -7.65 -4.97 -10.32
C GLY A 146 -8.88 -4.22 -10.83
N ILE A 147 -8.68 -3.16 -11.61
CA ILE A 147 -9.80 -2.41 -12.20
C ILE A 147 -10.53 -3.25 -13.25
N GLY A 148 -9.79 -4.10 -13.99
CA GLY A 148 -10.41 -5.06 -14.92
C GLY A 148 -11.41 -6.00 -14.25
N MET A 149 -11.17 -6.41 -13.00
CA MET A 149 -12.12 -7.23 -12.22
C MET A 149 -13.39 -6.46 -11.83
N LEU A 150 -13.27 -5.15 -11.54
CA LEU A 150 -14.42 -4.33 -11.13
C LEU A 150 -15.29 -3.92 -12.32
N THR A 151 -14.70 -3.65 -13.48
CA THR A 151 -15.38 -2.99 -14.60
C THR A 151 -15.40 -3.78 -15.90
N GLY A 152 -14.69 -4.91 -15.96
CA GLY A 152 -14.28 -5.54 -17.21
C GLY A 152 -12.96 -4.93 -17.73
N PHE A 153 -12.23 -5.73 -18.50
CA PHE A 153 -10.93 -5.32 -19.05
C PHE A 153 -11.10 -4.26 -20.15
N SER A 154 -10.43 -3.10 -19.98
CA SER A 154 -10.46 -2.00 -20.95
C SER A 154 -9.10 -1.31 -21.06
N ILE A 155 -8.63 -1.08 -22.29
CA ILE A 155 -7.39 -0.32 -22.57
C ILE A 155 -7.48 1.12 -22.05
N LYS A 156 -8.69 1.70 -21.98
CA LYS A 156 -8.91 3.04 -21.43
C LYS A 156 -8.47 3.13 -19.96
N ASN A 157 -8.72 2.09 -19.18
CA ASN A 157 -8.34 2.03 -17.76
C ASN A 157 -6.81 1.98 -17.60
N MET A 158 -6.11 1.27 -18.48
CA MET A 158 -4.65 1.22 -18.48
C MET A 158 -4.00 2.57 -18.82
N LYS A 159 -4.61 3.39 -19.67
CA LYS A 159 -4.11 4.74 -19.99
C LYS A 159 -4.14 5.68 -18.78
N ALA A 160 -4.97 5.42 -17.77
CA ALA A 160 -4.99 6.20 -16.54
C ALA A 160 -3.67 6.04 -15.74
N LEU A 161 -3.01 4.88 -15.84
CA LEU A 161 -1.70 4.62 -15.24
C LEU A 161 -0.64 5.64 -15.70
N LEU A 162 -0.61 5.96 -17.00
CA LEU A 162 0.36 6.91 -17.57
C LEU A 162 0.16 8.36 -17.11
N LYS A 163 -0.97 8.67 -16.49
CA LYS A 163 -1.30 9.99 -15.92
C LYS A 163 -1.16 10.03 -14.40
N ASN A 164 -0.71 8.93 -13.78
CA ASN A 164 -0.54 8.85 -12.33
C ASN A 164 0.71 9.63 -11.89
N PRO A 165 0.62 10.73 -11.12
CA PRO A 165 1.75 11.56 -10.75
C PRO A 165 2.85 10.82 -9.98
N PRO A 166 2.55 9.95 -8.99
CA PRO A 166 3.54 9.08 -8.38
C PRO A 166 4.33 8.23 -9.39
N LEU A 167 3.63 7.62 -10.35
CA LEU A 167 4.27 6.76 -11.35
C LEU A 167 5.18 7.57 -12.29
N ILE A 168 4.72 8.74 -12.72
CA ILE A 168 5.55 9.67 -13.52
C ILE A 168 6.81 10.07 -12.73
N ALA A 169 6.65 10.39 -11.45
CA ALA A 169 7.78 10.75 -10.58
C ALA A 169 8.78 9.60 -10.44
N ILE A 170 8.34 8.34 -10.30
CA ILE A 170 9.24 7.19 -10.20
C ILE A 170 10.03 7.02 -11.51
N PHE A 171 9.36 7.00 -12.67
CA PHE A 171 10.06 6.83 -13.95
C PHE A 171 11.02 7.98 -14.25
N ALA A 172 10.62 9.23 -13.97
CA ALA A 172 11.50 10.38 -14.11
C ALA A 172 12.71 10.28 -13.18
N SER A 173 12.52 9.90 -11.93
CA SER A 173 13.58 9.74 -10.94
C SER A 173 14.54 8.61 -11.31
N LEU A 174 14.05 7.48 -11.81
CA LEU A 174 14.89 6.40 -12.31
C LEU A 174 15.69 6.83 -13.54
N ALA A 175 15.06 7.52 -14.49
CA ALA A 175 15.77 8.06 -15.67
C ALA A 175 16.91 9.00 -15.26
N VAL A 176 16.67 9.90 -14.32
CA VAL A 176 17.70 10.80 -13.76
C VAL A 176 18.80 9.99 -13.07
N ASN A 177 18.43 8.99 -12.24
CA ASN A 177 19.38 8.18 -11.50
C ASN A 177 20.34 7.40 -12.42
N PHE A 178 19.83 6.86 -13.53
CA PHE A 178 20.65 6.11 -14.50
C PHE A 178 21.42 6.99 -15.47
N ALA A 179 20.84 8.14 -15.90
CA ALA A 179 21.47 8.98 -16.91
C ALA A 179 22.52 9.94 -16.32
N ILE A 180 22.30 10.48 -15.12
CA ILE A 180 23.07 11.59 -14.57
C ILE A 180 23.70 11.23 -13.21
N GLY A 181 23.04 10.35 -12.45
CA GLY A 181 23.44 9.97 -11.09
C GLY A 181 22.85 10.87 -10.00
N GLY A 182 23.25 10.60 -8.74
CA GLY A 182 22.64 11.20 -7.55
C GLY A 182 22.96 12.65 -7.26
N ASP A 183 24.06 13.16 -7.81
CA ASP A 183 24.56 14.51 -7.49
C ASP A 183 23.82 15.64 -8.22
N VAL A 184 22.84 15.27 -9.06
CA VAL A 184 22.05 16.21 -9.85
C VAL A 184 21.14 17.10 -9.01
N ILE A 185 20.72 16.64 -7.82
CA ILE A 185 19.87 17.44 -6.92
C ILE A 185 20.78 18.29 -6.02
N PRO A 186 20.81 19.62 -6.20
CA PRO A 186 21.65 20.48 -5.40
C PRO A 186 21.20 20.50 -3.93
N GLU A 187 22.13 20.76 -3.02
CA GLU A 187 21.89 20.71 -1.58
C GLU A 187 20.75 21.62 -1.10
N TRP A 188 20.62 22.81 -1.69
CA TRP A 188 19.53 23.72 -1.38
C TRP A 188 18.16 23.12 -1.71
N ALA A 189 18.04 22.38 -2.82
CA ALA A 189 16.79 21.70 -3.20
C ALA A 189 16.48 20.55 -2.24
N ARG A 190 17.49 19.76 -1.84
CA ARG A 190 17.32 18.72 -0.80
C ARG A 190 16.83 19.32 0.54
N LYS A 191 17.38 20.47 0.94
CA LYS A 191 16.93 21.20 2.15
C LYS A 191 15.46 21.64 2.09
N ILE A 192 14.98 22.05 0.91
CA ILE A 192 13.56 22.41 0.70
C ILE A 192 12.67 21.15 0.66
N MET A 193 13.14 20.08 0.06
CA MET A 193 12.37 18.83 -0.04
C MET A 193 12.23 18.12 1.31
N HIS A 194 13.22 18.18 2.17
CA HIS A 194 13.27 17.45 3.43
C HIS A 194 12.02 17.66 4.32
N PRO A 195 11.59 18.89 4.66
CA PRO A 195 10.39 19.09 5.47
C PRO A 195 9.11 18.56 4.78
N VAL A 196 9.04 18.61 3.44
CA VAL A 196 7.93 18.05 2.66
C VAL A 196 7.89 16.53 2.81
N VAL A 197 9.03 15.87 2.71
CA VAL A 197 9.16 14.41 2.85
C VAL A 197 8.78 13.98 4.27
N VAL A 198 9.27 14.67 5.29
CA VAL A 198 8.94 14.38 6.70
C VAL A 198 7.45 14.55 6.97
N ALA A 199 6.81 15.55 6.37
CA ALA A 199 5.37 15.79 6.53
C ALA A 199 4.50 14.81 5.73
N ALA A 200 4.99 14.29 4.60
CA ALA A 200 4.21 13.44 3.71
C ALA A 200 3.67 12.18 4.40
N ILE A 201 4.50 11.50 5.19
CA ILE A 201 4.13 10.25 5.86
C ILE A 201 2.99 10.47 6.88
N PRO A 202 3.11 11.36 7.89
CA PRO A 202 2.02 11.57 8.85
C PRO A 202 0.77 12.14 8.20
N ILE A 203 0.86 13.00 7.17
CA ILE A 203 -0.31 13.49 6.44
C ILE A 203 -1.03 12.35 5.72
N GLY A 204 -0.29 11.45 5.06
CA GLY A 204 -0.87 10.29 4.39
C GLY A 204 -1.63 9.37 5.36
N ILE A 205 -1.05 9.11 6.53
CA ILE A 205 -1.67 8.28 7.56
C ILE A 205 -2.90 8.96 8.17
N PHE A 206 -2.81 10.27 8.41
CA PHE A 206 -3.93 11.07 8.88
C PHE A 206 -5.12 11.02 7.91
N VAL A 207 -4.88 11.26 6.61
CA VAL A 207 -5.92 11.16 5.57
C VAL A 207 -6.51 9.75 5.52
N SER A 208 -5.68 8.72 5.67
CA SER A 208 -6.14 7.33 5.71
C SER A 208 -7.12 7.09 6.85
N GLY A 209 -6.83 7.61 8.04
CA GLY A 209 -7.73 7.55 9.19
C GLY A 209 -9.04 8.31 8.96
N ALA A 210 -8.98 9.50 8.35
CA ALA A 210 -10.16 10.29 8.00
C ALA A 210 -11.06 9.54 6.99
N THR A 211 -10.46 8.98 5.94
CA THR A 211 -11.20 8.18 4.93
C THR A 211 -11.85 6.94 5.55
N LEU A 212 -11.16 6.27 6.46
CA LEU A 212 -11.71 5.11 7.18
C LEU A 212 -12.92 5.53 8.03
N ALA A 213 -12.83 6.63 8.75
CA ALA A 213 -13.91 7.14 9.60
C ALA A 213 -15.12 7.63 8.79
N GLU A 214 -14.93 8.24 7.61
CA GLU A 214 -16.01 8.65 6.71
C GLU A 214 -16.85 7.46 6.25
N ASN A 215 -16.20 6.32 6.04
CA ASN A 215 -16.84 5.10 5.55
C ASN A 215 -17.23 4.11 6.67
N ALA A 216 -17.01 4.46 7.94
CA ALA A 216 -17.26 3.56 9.07
C ALA A 216 -18.75 3.20 9.27
N SER A 217 -19.68 3.99 8.72
CA SER A 217 -21.12 3.64 8.73
C SER A 217 -21.43 2.37 7.92
N ALA A 218 -20.61 2.03 6.96
CA ALA A 218 -20.71 0.77 6.21
C ALA A 218 -20.46 -0.47 7.09
N LEU A 219 -19.78 -0.32 8.23
CA LEU A 219 -19.50 -1.42 9.18
C LEU A 219 -20.74 -1.87 9.97
N ILE A 220 -21.70 -0.97 10.15
CA ILE A 220 -22.89 -1.20 10.99
C ILE A 220 -23.97 -1.95 10.20
N LYS A 221 -23.90 -1.89 8.89
CA LYS A 221 -24.80 -2.65 8.02
C LYS A 221 -24.37 -4.12 7.97
N LYS A 222 -25.34 -5.02 7.96
CA LYS A 222 -25.27 -6.49 8.06
C LYS A 222 -24.29 -7.21 7.11
N GLY A 223 -23.01 -6.77 7.05
CA GLY A 223 -21.94 -7.60 6.48
C GLY A 223 -21.69 -8.76 7.42
N GLY A 224 -21.90 -9.99 6.98
CA GLY A 224 -21.73 -11.14 7.85
C GLY A 224 -20.31 -11.21 8.42
N TRP A 225 -20.17 -11.65 9.66
CA TRP A 225 -18.87 -11.88 10.31
C TRP A 225 -17.90 -12.71 9.45
N LEU A 226 -18.43 -13.54 8.56
CA LEU A 226 -17.66 -14.36 7.61
C LEU A 226 -16.86 -13.51 6.61
N VAL A 227 -17.37 -12.34 6.18
CA VAL A 227 -16.63 -11.41 5.31
C VAL A 227 -15.42 -10.86 6.04
N SER A 228 -15.61 -10.41 7.28
CA SER A 228 -14.51 -9.92 8.14
C SER A 228 -13.49 -11.01 8.42
N PHE A 229 -13.95 -12.20 8.78
CA PHE A 229 -13.07 -13.36 9.02
C PHE A 229 -12.28 -13.72 7.76
N GLY A 230 -12.94 -13.82 6.60
CA GLY A 230 -12.30 -14.12 5.33
C GLY A 230 -11.26 -13.06 4.94
N ALA A 231 -11.58 -11.79 5.11
CA ALA A 231 -10.66 -10.69 4.85
C ALA A 231 -9.40 -10.78 5.73
N VAL A 232 -9.57 -10.99 7.04
CA VAL A 232 -8.44 -11.14 7.97
C VAL A 232 -7.64 -12.40 7.66
N LEU A 233 -8.30 -13.56 7.49
CA LEU A 233 -7.63 -14.81 7.18
C LEU A 233 -6.79 -14.71 5.90
N LEU A 234 -7.37 -14.19 4.83
CA LEU A 234 -6.68 -14.10 3.56
C LEU A 234 -5.59 -13.02 3.59
N ARG A 235 -5.94 -11.78 3.96
CA ARG A 235 -5.00 -10.65 3.85
C ARG A 235 -3.91 -10.67 4.92
N MET A 236 -4.21 -11.15 6.12
CA MET A 236 -3.25 -11.09 7.22
C MET A 236 -2.48 -12.41 7.43
N PHE A 237 -2.89 -13.53 6.79
CA PHE A 237 -2.21 -14.81 6.98
C PHE A 237 -1.90 -15.53 5.67
N VAL A 238 -2.89 -15.87 4.84
CA VAL A 238 -2.68 -16.71 3.65
C VAL A 238 -1.82 -16.00 2.60
N ILE A 239 -2.22 -14.79 2.21
CA ILE A 239 -1.51 -14.03 1.16
C ILE A 239 -0.09 -13.65 1.60
N PRO A 240 0.16 -13.14 2.83
CA PRO A 240 1.53 -12.91 3.31
C PRO A 240 2.42 -14.15 3.25
N ALA A 241 1.90 -15.30 3.70
CA ALA A 241 2.64 -16.55 3.64
C ALA A 241 3.01 -16.93 2.20
N LEU A 242 2.07 -16.84 1.26
CA LEU A 242 2.32 -17.13 -0.16
C LEU A 242 3.34 -16.16 -0.78
N MET A 243 3.21 -14.86 -0.52
CA MET A 243 4.15 -13.85 -1.03
C MET A 243 5.58 -14.12 -0.55
N VAL A 244 5.75 -14.37 0.76
CA VAL A 244 7.07 -14.59 1.33
C VAL A 244 7.65 -15.93 0.90
N LEU A 245 6.88 -17.02 0.92
CA LEU A 245 7.34 -18.32 0.43
C LEU A 245 7.83 -18.23 -1.03
N THR A 246 7.13 -17.47 -1.86
CA THR A 246 7.57 -17.28 -3.25
C THR A 246 8.91 -16.56 -3.35
N VAL A 247 9.10 -15.42 -2.65
CA VAL A 247 10.36 -14.68 -2.75
C VAL A 247 11.51 -15.38 -2.06
N MET A 248 11.27 -16.29 -1.12
CA MET A 248 12.32 -17.14 -0.54
C MET A 248 12.96 -18.06 -1.59
N ILE A 249 12.17 -18.56 -2.54
CA ILE A 249 12.60 -19.48 -3.60
C ILE A 249 13.21 -18.69 -4.77
N LEU A 250 12.78 -17.46 -5.01
CA LEU A 250 13.25 -16.66 -6.13
C LEU A 250 14.70 -16.18 -5.93
N PRO A 251 15.51 -16.13 -7.00
CA PRO A 251 16.88 -15.61 -6.98
C PRO A 251 16.88 -14.07 -6.98
N VAL A 252 16.27 -13.48 -5.97
CA VAL A 252 16.23 -12.03 -5.77
C VAL A 252 17.06 -11.60 -4.58
N SER A 253 17.44 -10.32 -4.52
CA SER A 253 18.27 -9.80 -3.43
C SER A 253 17.61 -9.97 -2.07
N HIS A 254 18.43 -10.11 -1.03
CA HIS A 254 17.95 -10.16 0.35
C HIS A 254 17.09 -8.92 0.70
N GLU A 255 17.50 -7.75 0.25
CA GLU A 255 16.77 -6.50 0.46
C GLU A 255 15.35 -6.55 -0.14
N LEU A 256 15.20 -7.08 -1.37
CA LEU A 256 13.89 -7.25 -2.01
C LEU A 256 13.02 -8.30 -1.27
N LYS A 257 13.62 -9.37 -0.73
CA LYS A 257 12.91 -10.34 0.13
C LYS A 257 12.35 -9.66 1.39
N MET A 258 13.16 -8.85 2.04
CA MET A 258 12.75 -8.11 3.25
C MET A 258 11.67 -7.06 2.94
N ILE A 259 11.79 -6.30 1.85
CA ILE A 259 10.77 -5.36 1.40
C ILE A 259 9.45 -6.09 1.13
N THR A 260 9.50 -7.23 0.44
CA THR A 260 8.30 -8.04 0.18
C THR A 260 7.67 -8.53 1.48
N ALA A 261 8.45 -8.93 2.46
CA ALA A 261 7.97 -9.35 3.77
C ALA A 261 7.26 -8.21 4.53
N VAL A 262 7.83 -6.99 4.49
CA VAL A 262 7.18 -5.80 5.05
C VAL A 262 5.87 -5.52 4.32
N GLN A 263 5.87 -5.49 2.99
CA GLN A 263 4.70 -5.24 2.17
C GLN A 263 3.60 -6.31 2.37
N ALA A 264 3.99 -7.57 2.44
CA ALA A 264 3.08 -8.69 2.69
C ALA A 264 2.34 -8.55 4.03
N SER A 265 3.02 -8.01 5.06
CA SER A 265 2.45 -7.81 6.40
C SER A 265 1.37 -6.73 6.45
N MET A 266 1.22 -5.89 5.41
CA MET A 266 0.32 -4.73 5.44
C MET A 266 -1.15 -5.15 5.33
N PRO A 267 -2.06 -4.45 6.02
CA PRO A 267 -3.50 -4.62 5.88
C PRO A 267 -3.98 -4.13 4.52
N ALA A 268 -5.25 -4.31 4.22
CA ALA A 268 -5.87 -3.85 2.98
C ALA A 268 -5.67 -2.33 2.76
N GLY A 269 -5.43 -1.95 1.52
CA GLY A 269 -5.14 -0.57 1.13
C GLY A 269 -6.37 0.33 1.22
N MET A 270 -6.28 1.44 1.93
CA MET A 270 -7.42 2.33 2.18
C MET A 270 -7.96 3.01 0.92
N LEU A 271 -7.10 3.29 -0.07
CA LEU A 271 -7.53 3.87 -1.33
C LEU A 271 -8.43 2.94 -2.15
N SER A 272 -8.44 1.64 -1.89
CA SER A 272 -9.29 0.68 -2.61
C SER A 272 -10.80 1.00 -2.45
N ILE A 273 -11.24 1.56 -1.31
CA ILE A 273 -12.64 1.96 -1.12
C ILE A 273 -13.06 3.09 -2.08
N VAL A 274 -12.16 4.05 -2.31
CA VAL A 274 -12.41 5.17 -3.23
C VAL A 274 -12.58 4.66 -4.66
N ILE A 275 -11.76 3.70 -5.04
CA ILE A 275 -11.81 3.08 -6.38
C ILE A 275 -13.05 2.20 -6.54
N VAL A 276 -13.35 1.35 -5.56
CA VAL A 276 -14.57 0.54 -5.56
C VAL A 276 -15.80 1.44 -5.72
N LYS A 277 -15.86 2.56 -4.97
CA LYS A 277 -16.94 3.55 -5.09
C LYS A 277 -17.00 4.19 -6.47
N TYR A 278 -15.86 4.61 -7.01
CA TYR A 278 -15.77 5.28 -8.31
C TYR A 278 -16.24 4.38 -9.46
N PHE A 279 -15.92 3.09 -9.39
CA PHE A 279 -16.30 2.12 -10.41
C PHE A 279 -17.62 1.37 -10.12
N GLY A 280 -18.41 1.83 -9.15
CA GLY A 280 -19.75 1.29 -8.86
C GLY A 280 -19.75 -0.10 -8.23
N GLY A 281 -18.65 -0.48 -7.56
CA GLY A 281 -18.59 -1.73 -6.80
C GLY A 281 -19.28 -1.63 -5.42
N ASP A 282 -19.20 -2.69 -4.65
CA ASP A 282 -19.77 -2.80 -3.30
C ASP A 282 -18.85 -2.13 -2.26
N VAL A 283 -19.18 -0.88 -1.94
CA VAL A 283 -18.43 -0.04 -0.98
C VAL A 283 -18.51 -0.61 0.44
N GLU A 284 -19.60 -1.28 0.79
CA GLU A 284 -19.81 -1.85 2.12
C GLU A 284 -18.84 -3.00 2.38
N THR A 285 -18.75 -3.94 1.44
CA THR A 285 -17.77 -5.03 1.48
C THR A 285 -16.32 -4.52 1.52
N ALA A 286 -16.01 -3.48 0.72
CA ALA A 286 -14.68 -2.88 0.73
C ALA A 286 -14.35 -2.22 2.07
N ALA A 287 -15.26 -1.40 2.62
CA ALA A 287 -15.08 -0.73 3.90
C ALA A 287 -14.90 -1.74 5.05
N GLN A 288 -15.72 -2.78 5.08
CA GLN A 288 -15.63 -3.86 6.07
C GLN A 288 -14.27 -4.56 6.01
N THR A 289 -13.81 -4.90 4.80
CA THR A 289 -12.50 -5.54 4.56
C THR A 289 -11.35 -4.67 5.07
N ILE A 290 -11.33 -3.38 4.71
CA ILE A 290 -10.27 -2.45 5.13
C ILE A 290 -10.25 -2.31 6.64
N PHE A 291 -11.40 -2.08 7.25
CA PHE A 291 -11.50 -1.85 8.68
C PHE A 291 -11.03 -3.06 9.48
N THR A 292 -11.55 -4.23 9.17
CA THR A 292 -11.23 -5.45 9.92
C THR A 292 -9.77 -5.86 9.76
N THR A 293 -9.20 -5.73 8.56
CA THR A 293 -7.78 -6.01 8.33
C THR A 293 -6.88 -4.94 8.95
N THR A 294 -7.30 -3.67 9.01
CA THR A 294 -6.55 -2.60 9.69
C THR A 294 -6.46 -2.85 11.19
N ILE A 295 -7.57 -3.22 11.84
CA ILE A 295 -7.56 -3.58 13.27
C ILE A 295 -6.69 -4.81 13.51
N ALA A 296 -6.88 -5.87 12.72
CA ALA A 296 -6.04 -7.07 12.83
C ALA A 296 -4.55 -6.75 12.59
N GLY A 297 -4.27 -5.86 11.64
CA GLY A 297 -2.92 -5.40 11.31
C GLY A 297 -2.15 -4.80 12.47
N MET A 298 -2.84 -4.13 13.41
CA MET A 298 -2.19 -3.58 14.61
C MET A 298 -1.42 -4.65 15.39
N PHE A 299 -1.91 -5.88 15.38
CA PHE A 299 -1.32 -7.02 16.10
C PHE A 299 -0.48 -7.92 15.18
N THR A 300 -0.92 -8.10 13.93
CA THR A 300 -0.29 -9.05 13.01
C THR A 300 0.94 -8.48 12.30
N ILE A 301 1.02 -7.17 12.05
CA ILE A 301 2.21 -6.53 11.45
C ILE A 301 3.47 -6.80 12.30
N PRO A 302 3.48 -6.49 13.61
CA PRO A 302 4.66 -6.78 14.45
C PRO A 302 5.01 -8.27 14.50
N LEU A 303 3.98 -9.13 14.52
CA LEU A 303 4.17 -10.59 14.52
C LEU A 303 4.87 -11.06 13.25
N TRP A 304 4.36 -10.67 12.08
CA TRP A 304 4.93 -11.06 10.79
C TRP A 304 6.34 -10.54 10.59
N ILE A 305 6.57 -9.25 10.88
CA ILE A 305 7.90 -8.65 10.73
C ILE A 305 8.91 -9.32 11.66
N ALA A 306 8.55 -9.56 12.92
CA ALA A 306 9.42 -10.27 13.85
C ALA A 306 9.72 -11.71 13.38
N PHE A 307 8.73 -12.39 12.80
CA PHE A 307 8.90 -13.72 12.21
C PHE A 307 9.81 -13.68 10.97
N PHE A 308 9.52 -12.79 10.02
CA PHE A 308 10.27 -12.70 8.77
C PHE A 308 11.73 -12.28 8.99
N MET A 309 11.99 -11.39 9.94
CA MET A 309 13.36 -11.03 10.32
C MET A 309 14.16 -12.21 10.86
N ARG A 310 13.50 -13.24 11.43
CA ARG A 310 14.19 -14.46 11.90
C ARG A 310 14.39 -15.48 10.80
N VAL A 311 13.45 -15.56 9.86
CA VAL A 311 13.47 -16.57 8.79
C VAL A 311 14.32 -16.13 7.61
N LEU A 312 14.39 -14.82 7.36
CA LEU A 312 15.14 -14.26 6.24
C LEU A 312 16.54 -13.75 6.66
N SER A 313 16.83 -13.65 7.97
CA SER A 313 18.19 -13.37 8.44
C SER A 313 19.06 -14.61 8.32
#